data_945d90f4f360a8cca9fb259f9997e26b
#
_entry.id   945d90f4f360a8cca9fb259f9997e26b
#
_cell.length_a   1.000
_cell.length_b   1.000
_cell.length_c   1.000
_cell.angle_alpha   90.00
_cell.angle_beta   90.00
_cell.angle_gamma   90.00
#
_symmetry.space_group_name_H-M   'P 1'
#
loop_
_entity.id
_entity.type
_entity.pdbx_description
1 polymer ?
#
loop_
_entity_poly.entity_id
_entity_poly.type
_entity_poly.pdbx_seq_one_letter_code
_entity_poly.pdbx_strand_id
1 'polypeptide(L)'
;VNDDYYELLGVSRDASTEEIKKAYRKLARTLHPDVNPDPEAAEKFKKVSQAYETLSHADKRRQYDMGGGPGMGGGFPGGGAGFDFNDIFDMFAGASGMRGRNQGPVPRQRRGGDVLRRVKITLRDVVFGTEEEVSFRTAVLCERCSGSCCEPGTSPTRCTACNGSGHVQRVAQSLLGQMVTMAPCPTCEGHGDVIESPCTGCAGHGRTASERTVTVRIPSGVENGTRIQLRGEGETGEAGGPSGDLFVELSVSDHEMFDRDGDDLVTTIAVPMTTAALGTTIPLDTFDGEQELDIRPGVQPGEEITLKGLGVTPLRRERRGDLRVVLDVDVPTSLSEEERSLLEQFAALRGEETARRSKGQRGPFAKLRERLRDL
;
A
#
# COMPACT_ATOMS: atom_id res chain seq x y z
N VAL A 1 40.31 -27.09 -8.40
CA VAL A 1 40.99 -25.86 -8.76
C VAL A 1 40.37 -24.77 -7.91
N ASN A 2 41.10 -24.24 -6.89
CA ASN A 2 40.61 -23.14 -6.06
C ASN A 2 40.72 -21.88 -6.92
N ASP A 3 39.57 -21.38 -7.40
CA ASP A 3 39.49 -20.10 -8.11
C ASP A 3 39.83 -18.98 -7.12
N ASP A 4 40.89 -18.19 -7.37
CA ASP A 4 41.24 -17.03 -6.55
C ASP A 4 40.12 -15.95 -6.67
N TYR A 5 39.63 -15.49 -5.54
CA TYR A 5 38.53 -14.51 -5.50
C TYR A 5 38.87 -13.16 -6.14
N TYR A 6 40.14 -12.78 -6.12
CA TYR A 6 40.65 -11.59 -6.80
C TYR A 6 40.64 -11.77 -8.32
N GLU A 7 41.02 -12.98 -8.82
CA GLU A 7 40.96 -13.32 -10.23
C GLU A 7 39.52 -13.41 -10.72
N LEU A 8 38.61 -13.98 -9.93
CA LEU A 8 37.16 -14.06 -10.26
C LEU A 8 36.54 -12.69 -10.43
N LEU A 9 36.92 -11.71 -9.64
CA LEU A 9 36.45 -10.32 -9.75
C LEU A 9 37.25 -9.51 -10.76
N GLY A 10 38.42 -10.00 -11.24
CA GLY A 10 39.31 -9.30 -12.17
C GLY A 10 39.94 -8.06 -11.53
N VAL A 11 40.30 -8.14 -10.25
CA VAL A 11 40.97 -7.05 -9.50
C VAL A 11 42.30 -7.51 -8.91
N SER A 12 43.18 -6.57 -8.60
CA SER A 12 44.45 -6.89 -7.95
C SER A 12 44.26 -7.22 -6.46
N ARG A 13 45.18 -7.93 -5.84
CA ARG A 13 45.13 -8.24 -4.40
C ARG A 13 45.19 -7.01 -3.51
N ASP A 14 45.73 -5.89 -4.02
CA ASP A 14 45.79 -4.60 -3.32
C ASP A 14 44.60 -3.70 -3.58
N ALA A 15 43.59 -4.19 -4.33
CA ALA A 15 42.41 -3.40 -4.71
C ALA A 15 41.65 -2.89 -3.47
N SER A 16 41.20 -1.66 -3.53
CA SER A 16 40.37 -1.04 -2.52
C SER A 16 38.95 -1.65 -2.51
N THR A 17 38.25 -1.50 -1.41
CA THR A 17 36.85 -1.97 -1.28
C THR A 17 35.93 -1.35 -2.34
N GLU A 18 36.23 -0.13 -2.77
CA GLU A 18 35.46 0.56 -3.82
C GLU A 18 35.69 -0.04 -5.20
N GLU A 19 36.94 -0.42 -5.51
CA GLU A 19 37.30 -1.10 -6.76
C GLU A 19 36.68 -2.49 -6.84
N ILE A 20 36.73 -3.24 -5.75
CA ILE A 20 36.04 -4.54 -5.61
C ILE A 20 34.55 -4.40 -5.88
N LYS A 21 33.92 -3.39 -5.27
CA LYS A 21 32.48 -3.10 -5.47
C LYS A 21 32.14 -2.70 -6.91
N LYS A 22 33.02 -1.93 -7.55
CA LYS A 22 32.85 -1.51 -8.95
C LYS A 22 32.98 -2.70 -9.91
N ALA A 23 33.96 -3.57 -9.68
CA ALA A 23 34.17 -4.78 -10.47
C ALA A 23 32.99 -5.74 -10.34
N TYR A 24 32.52 -5.99 -9.11
CA TYR A 24 31.32 -6.81 -8.88
C TYR A 24 30.09 -6.27 -9.61
N ARG A 25 29.79 -4.96 -9.51
CA ARG A 25 28.64 -4.38 -10.20
C ARG A 25 28.70 -4.53 -11.73
N LYS A 26 29.90 -4.48 -12.30
CA LYS A 26 30.08 -4.69 -13.73
C LYS A 26 29.79 -6.14 -14.12
N LEU A 27 30.33 -7.10 -13.39
CA LEU A 27 30.11 -8.53 -13.63
C LEU A 27 28.66 -8.96 -13.35
N ALA A 28 28.07 -8.44 -12.27
CA ALA A 28 26.69 -8.74 -11.91
C ALA A 28 25.68 -8.31 -12.98
N ARG A 29 25.90 -7.19 -13.67
CA ARG A 29 25.03 -6.76 -14.77
C ARG A 29 25.11 -7.65 -16.01
N THR A 30 26.27 -8.25 -16.27
CA THR A 30 26.48 -9.11 -17.45
C THR A 30 26.11 -10.56 -17.20
N LEU A 31 26.18 -11.01 -15.94
CA LEU A 31 25.92 -12.40 -15.53
C LEU A 31 24.55 -12.59 -14.85
N HIS A 32 23.73 -11.53 -14.75
CA HIS A 32 22.43 -11.62 -14.11
C HIS A 32 21.50 -12.58 -14.89
N PRO A 33 20.78 -13.49 -14.23
CA PRO A 33 19.91 -14.46 -14.90
C PRO A 33 18.82 -13.84 -15.79
N ASP A 34 18.38 -12.60 -15.47
CA ASP A 34 17.39 -11.88 -16.31
C ASP A 34 17.99 -11.34 -17.60
N VAL A 35 19.32 -11.21 -17.67
CA VAL A 35 20.04 -10.67 -18.85
C VAL A 35 20.73 -11.78 -19.62
N ASN A 36 21.19 -12.82 -18.91
CA ASN A 36 21.88 -13.95 -19.49
C ASN A 36 21.34 -15.27 -18.91
N PRO A 37 20.44 -15.96 -19.63
CA PRO A 37 19.81 -17.21 -19.19
C PRO A 37 20.70 -18.45 -19.29
N ASP A 38 21.99 -18.30 -19.63
CA ASP A 38 22.93 -19.39 -19.75
C ASP A 38 23.27 -20.00 -18.37
N PRO A 39 23.14 -21.35 -18.19
CA PRO A 39 23.50 -22.04 -16.96
C PRO A 39 24.95 -21.78 -16.50
N GLU A 40 25.90 -21.66 -17.45
CA GLU A 40 27.30 -21.34 -17.11
C GLU A 40 27.45 -19.91 -16.56
N ALA A 41 26.64 -18.97 -17.05
CA ALA A 41 26.61 -17.60 -16.52
C ALA A 41 26.07 -17.55 -15.08
N ALA A 42 25.05 -18.37 -14.78
CA ALA A 42 24.50 -18.49 -13.44
C ALA A 42 25.51 -19.07 -12.44
N GLU A 43 26.31 -20.06 -12.84
CA GLU A 43 27.38 -20.57 -11.98
C GLU A 43 28.51 -19.56 -11.77
N LYS A 44 28.90 -18.85 -12.81
CA LYS A 44 29.88 -17.75 -12.71
C LYS A 44 29.35 -16.63 -11.80
N PHE A 45 28.08 -16.28 -11.90
CA PHE A 45 27.44 -15.29 -11.03
C PHE A 45 27.50 -15.69 -9.56
N LYS A 46 27.24 -16.95 -9.22
CA LYS A 46 27.35 -17.49 -7.85
C LYS A 46 28.78 -17.31 -7.31
N LYS A 47 29.78 -17.70 -8.09
CA LYS A 47 31.22 -17.58 -7.70
C LYS A 47 31.62 -16.13 -7.51
N VAL A 48 31.23 -15.23 -8.41
CA VAL A 48 31.49 -13.78 -8.33
C VAL A 48 30.82 -13.15 -7.11
N SER A 49 29.60 -13.56 -6.79
CA SER A 49 28.89 -13.07 -5.61
C SER A 49 29.55 -13.53 -4.31
N GLN A 50 30.03 -14.77 -4.23
CA GLN A 50 30.77 -15.31 -3.11
C GLN A 50 32.11 -14.59 -2.90
N ALA A 51 32.84 -14.33 -4.00
CA ALA A 51 34.07 -13.57 -3.98
C ALA A 51 33.88 -12.16 -3.45
N TYR A 52 32.83 -11.47 -3.92
CA TYR A 52 32.48 -10.13 -3.43
C TYR A 52 32.12 -10.12 -1.95
N GLU A 53 31.30 -11.06 -1.49
CA GLU A 53 30.92 -11.15 -0.08
C GLU A 53 32.13 -11.31 0.84
N THR A 54 33.12 -12.11 0.41
CA THR A 54 34.33 -12.32 1.19
C THR A 54 35.24 -11.10 1.16
N LEU A 55 35.48 -10.52 -0.01
CA LEU A 55 36.46 -9.44 -0.18
C LEU A 55 35.97 -8.04 0.17
N SER A 56 34.63 -7.84 0.22
CA SER A 56 34.04 -6.55 0.59
C SER A 56 34.09 -6.24 2.09
N HIS A 57 34.29 -7.25 2.94
CA HIS A 57 34.34 -7.11 4.39
C HIS A 57 35.79 -7.26 4.87
N ALA A 58 36.32 -6.24 5.53
CA ALA A 58 37.72 -6.18 5.95
C ALA A 58 38.18 -7.40 6.79
N ASP A 59 37.32 -7.93 7.64
CA ASP A 59 37.61 -9.09 8.49
C ASP A 59 37.64 -10.40 7.71
N LYS A 60 36.68 -10.62 6.82
CA LYS A 60 36.58 -11.78 5.93
C LYS A 60 37.75 -11.77 4.92
N ARG A 61 38.09 -10.60 4.38
CA ARG A 61 39.23 -10.42 3.47
C ARG A 61 40.55 -10.78 4.16
N ARG A 62 40.77 -10.27 5.37
CA ARG A 62 41.98 -10.62 6.16
C ARG A 62 42.07 -12.13 6.41
N GLN A 63 40.98 -12.76 6.74
CA GLN A 63 40.91 -14.20 6.96
C GLN A 63 41.20 -15.00 5.68
N TYR A 64 40.70 -14.56 4.54
CA TYR A 64 40.99 -15.12 3.23
C TYR A 64 42.45 -14.95 2.85
N ASP A 65 43.03 -13.77 3.05
CA ASP A 65 44.41 -13.44 2.74
C ASP A 65 45.45 -14.19 3.66
N MET A 66 45.03 -14.55 4.89
CA MET A 66 45.85 -15.36 5.82
C MET A 66 45.78 -16.87 5.51
N GLY A 67 45.25 -17.29 4.35
CA GLY A 67 45.22 -18.69 3.93
C GLY A 67 43.96 -19.47 4.34
N GLY A 68 42.93 -18.80 4.85
CA GLY A 68 41.62 -19.35 5.14
C GLY A 68 40.76 -19.47 3.87
N GLY A 69 41.23 -20.27 2.89
CA GLY A 69 40.37 -20.60 1.72
C GLY A 69 39.15 -21.40 2.15
N PRO A 70 38.08 -21.43 1.33
CA PRO A 70 36.83 -22.15 1.62
C PRO A 70 37.05 -23.67 1.64
N GLY A 71 37.69 -24.17 2.69
CA GLY A 71 38.01 -25.60 2.82
C GLY A 71 38.86 -26.02 4.01
N MET A 72 39.40 -25.10 4.81
CA MET A 72 40.31 -25.45 5.88
C MET A 72 40.02 -24.75 7.21
N GLY A 73 38.96 -25.20 7.87
CA GLY A 73 38.54 -24.74 9.19
C GLY A 73 37.66 -25.77 9.88
N GLY A 74 38.27 -26.80 10.52
CA GLY A 74 37.64 -27.63 11.54
C GLY A 74 36.79 -28.79 11.03
N GLY A 75 37.40 -30.00 11.05
CA GLY A 75 36.83 -31.26 10.62
C GLY A 75 35.46 -31.61 11.21
N PHE A 76 34.56 -31.99 10.34
CA PHE A 76 33.51 -32.95 10.61
C PHE A 76 33.61 -34.06 9.57
N PRO A 77 33.80 -35.33 10.00
CA PRO A 77 33.74 -36.46 9.09
C PRO A 77 32.27 -36.94 9.01
N GLY A 78 31.69 -36.91 7.83
CA GLY A 78 30.43 -37.64 7.61
C GLY A 78 29.48 -37.11 6.55
N GLY A 79 29.51 -37.75 5.37
CA GLY A 79 28.31 -38.14 4.67
C GLY A 79 27.66 -37.11 3.72
N GLY A 80 27.79 -37.40 2.42
CA GLY A 80 27.09 -36.73 1.36
C GLY A 80 25.56 -36.81 1.48
N ALA A 81 24.94 -35.68 1.41
CA ALA A 81 23.57 -35.46 0.99
C ALA A 81 23.47 -33.99 0.60
N GLY A 82 22.86 -33.71 -0.57
CA GLY A 82 22.73 -32.39 -1.14
C GLY A 82 22.00 -31.43 -0.21
N PHE A 83 22.77 -30.60 0.45
CA PHE A 83 22.21 -29.49 1.22
C PHE A 83 21.96 -28.32 0.26
N ASP A 84 20.72 -27.85 0.21
CA ASP A 84 20.29 -26.70 -0.54
C ASP A 84 20.97 -25.45 0.01
N PHE A 85 21.39 -24.57 -0.87
CA PHE A 85 22.14 -23.34 -0.52
C PHE A 85 21.35 -22.39 0.37
N ASN A 86 20.02 -22.49 0.36
CA ASN A 86 19.13 -21.79 1.26
C ASN A 86 19.26 -22.28 2.72
N ASP A 87 19.46 -23.58 2.94
CA ASP A 87 19.64 -24.16 4.28
C ASP A 87 20.96 -23.69 4.92
N ILE A 88 22.01 -23.49 4.10
CA ILE A 88 23.30 -22.94 4.57
C ILE A 88 23.17 -21.44 4.88
N PHE A 89 22.40 -20.71 4.08
CA PHE A 89 22.15 -19.29 4.32
C PHE A 89 21.30 -19.06 5.58
N ASP A 90 20.26 -19.87 5.81
CA ASP A 90 19.45 -19.84 7.02
C ASP A 90 20.23 -20.32 8.23
N MET A 91 21.10 -21.32 8.09
CA MET A 91 21.96 -21.79 9.16
C MET A 91 23.03 -20.74 9.50
N PHE A 92 23.57 -20.00 8.51
CA PHE A 92 24.58 -18.96 8.72
C PHE A 92 23.96 -17.62 9.17
N ALA A 93 22.80 -17.23 8.63
CA ALA A 93 22.00 -16.13 9.14
C ALA A 93 21.48 -16.43 10.55
N GLY A 94 21.09 -17.67 10.83
CA GLY A 94 20.75 -18.17 12.16
C GLY A 94 21.96 -18.20 13.10
N ALA A 95 23.15 -18.63 12.63
CA ALA A 95 24.37 -18.72 13.44
C ALA A 95 25.05 -17.36 13.68
N SER A 96 24.95 -16.40 12.73
CA SER A 96 25.38 -15.02 13.01
C SER A 96 24.39 -14.26 13.91
N GLY A 97 23.13 -14.69 13.97
CA GLY A 97 22.14 -14.28 14.97
C GLY A 97 22.40 -14.89 16.37
N MET A 98 23.29 -15.89 16.47
CA MET A 98 23.67 -16.53 17.74
C MET A 98 24.78 -15.79 18.50
N ARG A 99 25.24 -14.63 18.03
CA ARG A 99 25.95 -13.67 18.86
C ARG A 99 24.91 -13.05 19.81
N GLY A 100 24.70 -13.73 20.96
CA GLY A 100 24.18 -13.11 22.18
C GLY A 100 23.04 -12.13 21.92
N ARG A 101 21.87 -12.57 21.39
CA ARG A 101 20.65 -11.96 21.90
C ARG A 101 20.78 -12.11 23.41
N ASN A 102 21.09 -11.00 24.08
CA ASN A 102 20.81 -10.90 25.50
C ASN A 102 19.41 -11.46 25.68
N GLN A 103 19.32 -12.70 26.11
CA GLN A 103 18.06 -13.34 26.43
C GLN A 103 17.59 -12.75 27.75
N GLY A 104 17.38 -11.44 27.75
CA GLY A 104 16.71 -10.75 28.82
C GLY A 104 15.23 -11.17 28.86
N PRO A 105 14.53 -10.80 29.90
CA PRO A 105 13.11 -11.09 30.02
C PRO A 105 12.35 -10.43 28.85
N VAL A 106 11.39 -11.15 28.29
CA VAL A 106 10.53 -10.68 27.21
C VAL A 106 9.59 -9.60 27.77
N PRO A 107 9.57 -8.37 27.21
CA PRO A 107 8.64 -7.35 27.67
C PRO A 107 7.19 -7.81 27.56
N ARG A 108 6.35 -7.51 28.56
CA ARG A 108 4.89 -7.74 28.48
C ARG A 108 4.23 -6.79 27.49
N GLN A 109 4.83 -5.63 27.32
CA GLN A 109 4.34 -4.62 26.38
C GLN A 109 4.47 -5.12 24.95
N ARG A 110 3.34 -5.18 24.25
CA ARG A 110 3.27 -5.51 22.83
C ARG A 110 2.55 -4.41 22.10
N ARG A 111 2.97 -4.11 20.87
CA ARG A 111 2.26 -3.16 20.01
C ARG A 111 0.86 -3.68 19.70
N GLY A 112 -0.14 -2.79 19.75
CA GLY A 112 -1.50 -3.08 19.35
C GLY A 112 -1.63 -3.35 17.85
N GLY A 113 -2.74 -3.99 17.47
CA GLY A 113 -3.08 -4.26 16.09
C GLY A 113 -3.45 -3.00 15.33
N ASP A 114 -3.17 -3.01 14.03
CA ASP A 114 -3.67 -1.98 13.13
C ASP A 114 -5.15 -2.26 12.81
N VAL A 115 -5.95 -1.21 12.63
CA VAL A 115 -7.39 -1.29 12.37
C VAL A 115 -7.68 -0.72 10.99
N LEU A 116 -8.48 -1.44 10.19
CA LEU A 116 -9.00 -0.94 8.91
C LEU A 116 -10.49 -0.62 9.04
N ARG A 117 -10.89 0.57 8.59
CA ARG A 117 -12.29 0.98 8.49
C ARG A 117 -12.58 1.53 7.10
N ARG A 118 -13.77 1.21 6.57
CA ARG A 118 -14.27 1.79 5.32
C ARG A 118 -15.25 2.88 5.63
N VAL A 119 -15.08 4.03 4.96
CA VAL A 119 -15.95 5.20 5.09
C VAL A 119 -16.48 5.52 3.71
N LYS A 120 -17.80 5.68 3.60
CA LYS A 120 -18.45 6.15 2.38
C LYS A 120 -18.48 7.66 2.39
N ILE A 121 -18.03 8.26 1.30
CA ILE A 121 -18.06 9.70 1.06
C ILE A 121 -18.79 9.98 -0.24
N THR A 122 -19.30 11.20 -0.39
CA THR A 122 -19.97 11.65 -1.61
C THR A 122 -18.97 12.26 -2.60
N LEU A 123 -19.38 12.40 -3.86
CA LEU A 123 -18.59 13.12 -4.86
C LEU A 123 -18.36 14.59 -4.46
N ARG A 124 -19.31 15.20 -3.77
CA ARG A 124 -19.17 16.56 -3.21
C ARG A 124 -18.01 16.63 -2.20
N ASP A 125 -17.89 15.63 -1.33
CA ASP A 125 -16.80 15.56 -0.35
C ASP A 125 -15.44 15.39 -1.02
N VAL A 126 -15.41 14.69 -2.16
CA VAL A 126 -14.21 14.58 -2.99
C VAL A 126 -13.82 15.94 -3.60
N VAL A 127 -14.79 16.76 -4.01
CA VAL A 127 -14.53 18.08 -4.61
C VAL A 127 -13.95 19.05 -3.59
N PHE A 128 -14.55 19.13 -2.39
CA PHE A 128 -14.23 20.16 -1.39
C PHE A 128 -13.36 19.66 -0.23
N GLY A 129 -13.29 18.36 -0.02
CA GLY A 129 -12.80 17.78 1.23
C GLY A 129 -13.88 17.82 2.32
N THR A 130 -13.73 17.00 3.33
CA THR A 130 -14.64 16.92 4.46
C THR A 130 -13.93 16.43 5.71
N GLU A 131 -14.58 16.55 6.87
CA GLU A 131 -14.18 15.92 8.12
C GLU A 131 -15.27 14.94 8.52
N GLU A 132 -14.88 13.66 8.72
CA GLU A 132 -15.79 12.58 9.05
C GLU A 132 -15.46 11.98 10.42
N GLU A 133 -16.49 11.71 11.21
CA GLU A 133 -16.35 11.00 12.48
C GLU A 133 -16.49 9.51 12.27
N VAL A 134 -15.42 8.77 12.57
CA VAL A 134 -15.37 7.31 12.42
C VAL A 134 -15.43 6.66 13.78
N SER A 135 -16.57 6.03 14.08
CA SER A 135 -16.76 5.27 15.31
C SER A 135 -16.50 3.79 15.09
N PHE A 136 -15.73 3.18 15.97
CA PHE A 136 -15.41 1.76 15.88
C PHE A 136 -15.05 1.17 17.24
N ARG A 137 -15.33 -0.12 17.39
CA ARG A 137 -14.93 -0.87 18.57
C ARG A 137 -13.47 -1.28 18.47
N THR A 138 -12.71 -0.95 19.51
CA THR A 138 -11.25 -1.20 19.54
C THR A 138 -10.80 -1.49 20.99
N ALA A 139 -9.57 -1.97 21.15
CA ALA A 139 -8.94 -2.08 22.44
C ALA A 139 -8.41 -0.71 22.87
N VAL A 140 -8.84 -0.25 24.05
CA VAL A 140 -8.37 0.99 24.68
C VAL A 140 -7.60 0.70 25.97
N LEU A 141 -6.81 1.63 26.42
CA LEU A 141 -6.07 1.49 27.67
C LEU A 141 -7.05 1.28 28.85
N CYS A 142 -6.76 0.35 29.71
CA CYS A 142 -7.60 0.09 30.88
C CYS A 142 -7.52 1.29 31.83
N GLU A 143 -8.63 1.96 32.07
CA GLU A 143 -8.71 3.12 32.98
C GLU A 143 -8.32 2.79 34.41
N ARG A 144 -8.61 1.55 34.88
CA ARG A 144 -8.36 1.11 36.26
C ARG A 144 -6.87 0.93 36.55
N CYS A 145 -6.11 0.33 35.65
CA CYS A 145 -4.69 0.02 35.85
C CYS A 145 -3.73 0.81 34.95
N SER A 146 -4.25 1.61 34.03
CA SER A 146 -3.45 2.42 33.09
C SER A 146 -2.35 1.63 32.40
N GLY A 147 -2.65 0.36 32.05
CA GLY A 147 -1.72 -0.53 31.33
C GLY A 147 -0.74 -1.31 32.22
N SER A 148 -0.75 -1.13 33.54
CA SER A 148 0.15 -1.88 34.45
C SER A 148 -0.18 -3.36 34.57
N CYS A 149 -1.36 -3.78 34.15
CA CYS A 149 -1.89 -5.13 34.27
C CYS A 149 -2.20 -5.58 35.71
N CYS A 150 -1.78 -4.80 36.71
CA CYS A 150 -1.93 -5.10 38.13
C CYS A 150 -3.13 -4.35 38.73
N GLU A 151 -3.67 -4.89 39.81
CA GLU A 151 -4.67 -4.16 40.62
C GLU A 151 -4.04 -2.86 41.17
N PRO A 152 -4.78 -1.72 41.21
CA PRO A 152 -4.27 -0.48 41.75
C PRO A 152 -3.64 -0.65 43.15
N GLY A 153 -2.43 -0.12 43.32
CA GLY A 153 -1.63 -0.27 44.56
C GLY A 153 -0.75 -1.51 44.59
N THR A 154 -0.78 -2.38 43.57
CA THR A 154 0.10 -3.52 43.45
C THR A 154 1.04 -3.37 42.22
N SER A 155 2.15 -4.09 42.22
CA SER A 155 3.13 -4.09 41.13
C SER A 155 3.58 -5.51 40.81
N PRO A 156 4.12 -5.79 39.64
CA PRO A 156 4.69 -7.07 39.30
C PRO A 156 5.84 -7.41 40.25
N THR A 157 5.91 -8.66 40.72
CA THR A 157 6.97 -9.15 41.57
C THR A 157 8.01 -9.93 40.76
N ARG A 158 9.27 -9.86 41.17
CA ARG A 158 10.35 -10.59 40.50
C ARG A 158 10.10 -12.10 40.57
N CYS A 159 10.14 -12.79 39.44
CA CYS A 159 9.95 -14.23 39.38
C CYS A 159 11.06 -14.97 40.16
N THR A 160 10.69 -15.70 41.19
CA THR A 160 11.64 -16.46 42.01
C THR A 160 12.22 -17.68 41.31
N ALA A 161 11.48 -18.30 40.38
CA ALA A 161 11.92 -19.49 39.66
C ALA A 161 13.08 -19.22 38.67
N CYS A 162 13.14 -18.04 38.07
CA CYS A 162 14.21 -17.65 37.15
C CYS A 162 15.04 -16.47 37.67
N ASN A 163 14.78 -15.99 38.88
CA ASN A 163 15.43 -14.82 39.45
C ASN A 163 15.40 -13.58 38.53
N GLY A 164 14.29 -13.39 37.82
CA GLY A 164 14.10 -12.26 36.94
C GLY A 164 14.73 -12.39 35.55
N SER A 165 15.43 -13.49 35.22
CA SER A 165 16.06 -13.69 33.91
C SER A 165 15.07 -13.98 32.76
N GLY A 166 13.85 -14.40 33.07
CA GLY A 166 12.84 -14.85 32.12
C GLY A 166 13.08 -16.23 31.53
N HIS A 167 14.25 -16.83 31.73
CA HIS A 167 14.63 -18.13 31.16
C HIS A 167 15.18 -19.09 32.20
N VAL A 168 15.03 -20.37 31.91
CA VAL A 168 15.58 -21.46 32.70
C VAL A 168 16.37 -22.42 31.84
N GLN A 169 17.41 -23.00 32.37
CA GLN A 169 18.18 -24.03 31.68
C GLN A 169 17.42 -25.35 31.71
N ARG A 170 17.26 -25.98 30.58
CA ARG A 170 16.75 -27.36 30.47
C ARG A 170 17.79 -28.25 29.81
N VAL A 171 18.00 -29.41 30.42
CA VAL A 171 18.86 -30.43 29.83
C VAL A 171 17.97 -31.28 28.91
N ALA A 172 18.22 -31.27 27.65
CA ALA A 172 17.59 -32.12 26.64
C ALA A 172 18.54 -33.27 26.27
N GLN A 173 18.06 -34.51 26.28
CA GLN A 173 18.80 -35.64 25.75
C GLN A 173 18.67 -35.67 24.22
N SER A 174 19.78 -35.63 23.52
CA SER A 174 19.89 -35.73 22.06
C SER A 174 20.67 -37.02 21.73
N LEU A 175 20.56 -37.52 20.50
CA LEU A 175 21.36 -38.63 19.99
C LEU A 175 22.88 -38.40 20.09
N LEU A 176 23.30 -37.14 20.27
CA LEU A 176 24.70 -36.74 20.43
C LEU A 176 25.12 -36.42 21.87
N GLY A 177 24.26 -36.74 22.84
CA GLY A 177 24.52 -36.48 24.28
C GLY A 177 23.55 -35.48 24.93
N GLN A 178 23.88 -35.05 26.13
CA GLN A 178 23.12 -34.05 26.87
C GLN A 178 23.42 -32.66 26.35
N MET A 179 22.39 -31.96 25.86
CA MET A 179 22.46 -30.55 25.48
C MET A 179 21.72 -29.66 26.48
N VAL A 180 22.38 -28.61 26.95
CA VAL A 180 21.77 -27.58 27.79
C VAL A 180 21.13 -26.53 26.87
N THR A 181 19.81 -26.42 26.91
CA THR A 181 19.06 -25.41 26.14
C THR A 181 18.41 -24.41 27.08
N MET A 182 18.35 -23.14 26.64
CA MET A 182 17.60 -22.10 27.34
C MET A 182 16.15 -22.15 26.90
N ALA A 183 15.24 -22.25 27.87
CA ALA A 183 13.79 -22.23 27.59
C ALA A 183 13.12 -21.10 28.39
N PRO A 184 12.00 -20.52 27.88
CA PRO A 184 11.22 -19.56 28.67
C PRO A 184 10.84 -20.17 30.04
N CYS A 185 10.93 -19.36 31.07
CA CYS A 185 10.55 -19.80 32.43
C CYS A 185 9.04 -20.07 32.45
N PRO A 186 8.59 -21.27 32.86
CA PRO A 186 7.17 -21.62 32.83
C PRO A 186 6.32 -20.85 33.87
N THR A 187 6.95 -20.29 34.91
CA THR A 187 6.25 -19.52 35.95
C THR A 187 5.93 -18.10 35.50
N CYS A 188 6.82 -17.45 34.77
CA CYS A 188 6.61 -16.07 34.29
C CYS A 188 6.49 -15.97 32.76
N GLU A 189 6.41 -17.09 32.06
CA GLU A 189 6.25 -17.15 30.61
C GLU A 189 7.31 -16.35 29.83
N GLY A 190 8.50 -16.23 30.40
CA GLY A 190 9.59 -15.47 29.78
C GLY A 190 9.68 -14.01 30.22
N HIS A 191 8.74 -13.51 31.00
CA HIS A 191 8.68 -12.07 31.35
C HIS A 191 9.65 -11.66 32.49
N GLY A 192 10.14 -12.59 33.27
CA GLY A 192 11.05 -12.30 34.38
C GLY A 192 10.35 -11.80 35.65
N ASP A 193 9.10 -11.39 35.55
CA ASP A 193 8.22 -10.98 36.65
C ASP A 193 6.88 -11.73 36.64
N VAL A 194 6.17 -11.72 37.76
CA VAL A 194 4.85 -12.35 37.93
C VAL A 194 3.88 -11.30 38.42
N ILE A 195 2.68 -11.28 37.87
CA ILE A 195 1.55 -10.47 38.36
C ILE A 195 0.74 -11.33 39.34
N GLU A 196 0.93 -11.10 40.63
CA GLU A 196 0.21 -11.84 41.68
C GLU A 196 -1.26 -11.40 41.79
N SER A 197 -1.52 -10.10 41.59
CA SER A 197 -2.85 -9.52 41.67
C SER A 197 -3.21 -8.88 40.32
N PRO A 198 -3.74 -9.64 39.34
CA PRO A 198 -4.13 -9.12 38.06
C PRO A 198 -5.30 -8.12 38.19
N CYS A 199 -5.26 -7.06 37.42
CA CYS A 199 -6.31 -6.05 37.41
C CYS A 199 -7.67 -6.66 37.04
N THR A 200 -8.64 -6.51 37.89
CA THR A 200 -10.00 -7.06 37.71
C THR A 200 -10.75 -6.37 36.56
N GLY A 201 -10.42 -5.11 36.22
CA GLY A 201 -11.04 -4.36 35.15
C GLY A 201 -10.66 -4.87 33.74
N CYS A 202 -9.45 -5.43 33.60
CA CYS A 202 -8.95 -5.90 32.29
C CYS A 202 -8.43 -7.35 32.33
N ALA A 203 -8.67 -8.08 33.42
CA ALA A 203 -8.18 -9.45 33.61
C ALA A 203 -6.66 -9.61 33.41
N GLY A 204 -5.88 -8.56 33.72
CA GLY A 204 -4.41 -8.59 33.59
C GLY A 204 -3.88 -8.24 32.20
N HIS A 205 -4.74 -7.88 31.21
CA HIS A 205 -4.30 -7.55 29.86
C HIS A 205 -3.83 -6.09 29.68
N GLY A 206 -4.16 -5.19 30.63
CA GLY A 206 -3.81 -3.77 30.57
C GLY A 206 -4.67 -2.94 29.58
N ARG A 207 -5.60 -3.58 28.87
CA ARG A 207 -6.50 -2.95 27.89
C ARG A 207 -7.91 -3.54 27.97
N THR A 208 -8.91 -2.77 27.52
CA THR A 208 -10.32 -3.18 27.50
C THR A 208 -10.92 -2.85 26.14
N ALA A 209 -11.97 -3.60 25.74
CA ALA A 209 -12.69 -3.26 24.52
C ALA A 209 -13.65 -2.09 24.78
N SER A 210 -13.58 -1.03 23.98
CA SER A 210 -14.48 0.13 24.04
C SER A 210 -14.77 0.65 22.66
N GLU A 211 -15.83 1.41 22.54
CA GLU A 211 -16.12 2.21 21.34
C GLU A 211 -15.31 3.50 21.39
N ARG A 212 -14.68 3.83 20.26
CA ARG A 212 -13.89 5.04 20.09
C ARG A 212 -14.31 5.75 18.83
N THR A 213 -14.44 7.08 18.90
CA THR A 213 -14.71 7.94 17.75
C THR A 213 -13.46 8.76 17.45
N VAL A 214 -13.06 8.79 16.19
CA VAL A 214 -11.91 9.54 15.70
C VAL A 214 -12.35 10.40 14.53
N THR A 215 -12.05 11.70 14.58
CA THR A 215 -12.31 12.63 13.47
C THR A 215 -11.20 12.47 12.42
N VAL A 216 -11.61 12.20 11.19
CA VAL A 216 -10.74 11.98 10.04
C VAL A 216 -10.89 13.12 9.06
N ARG A 217 -9.83 13.86 8.82
CA ARG A 217 -9.81 14.90 7.79
C ARG A 217 -9.51 14.29 6.43
N ILE A 218 -10.48 14.40 5.54
CA ILE A 218 -10.43 13.90 4.16
C ILE A 218 -10.13 15.07 3.24
N PRO A 219 -8.95 15.13 2.61
CA PRO A 219 -8.63 16.22 1.67
C PRO A 219 -9.43 16.09 0.38
N SER A 220 -9.59 17.21 -0.35
CA SER A 220 -10.13 17.17 -1.71
C SER A 220 -9.26 16.33 -2.64
N GLY A 221 -9.85 15.80 -3.71
CA GLY A 221 -9.14 15.07 -4.75
C GLY A 221 -8.83 13.60 -4.46
N VAL A 222 -9.27 13.07 -3.33
CA VAL A 222 -9.11 11.64 -3.01
C VAL A 222 -9.76 10.76 -4.08
N GLU A 223 -9.19 9.59 -4.30
CA GLU A 223 -9.73 8.58 -5.21
C GLU A 223 -10.46 7.48 -4.44
N ASN A 224 -11.34 6.75 -5.13
CA ASN A 224 -11.97 5.56 -4.56
C ASN A 224 -10.89 4.56 -4.15
N GLY A 225 -11.00 3.99 -2.93
CA GLY A 225 -9.99 3.10 -2.36
C GLY A 225 -8.77 3.79 -1.74
N THR A 226 -8.71 5.13 -1.73
CA THR A 226 -7.65 5.86 -1.01
C THR A 226 -7.65 5.48 0.46
N ARG A 227 -6.46 5.23 1.03
CA ARG A 227 -6.29 4.91 2.45
C ARG A 227 -5.59 6.05 3.18
N ILE A 228 -6.22 6.53 4.24
CA ILE A 228 -5.68 7.53 5.15
C ILE A 228 -5.17 6.80 6.39
N GLN A 229 -3.88 6.99 6.74
CA GLN A 229 -3.27 6.42 7.93
C GLN A 229 -3.29 7.44 9.07
N LEU A 230 -3.89 7.07 10.18
CA LEU A 230 -3.89 7.80 11.44
C LEU A 230 -3.02 7.03 12.43
N ARG A 231 -1.83 7.54 12.68
CA ARG A 231 -0.81 6.87 13.49
C ARG A 231 -1.21 6.84 14.96
N GLY A 232 -1.11 5.66 15.57
CA GLY A 232 -1.42 5.47 16.98
C GLY A 232 -2.91 5.46 17.32
N GLU A 233 -3.80 5.51 16.32
CA GLU A 233 -5.26 5.52 16.49
C GLU A 233 -5.89 4.11 16.35
N GLY A 234 -5.06 3.07 16.20
CA GLY A 234 -5.47 1.66 16.17
C GLY A 234 -5.75 1.08 17.55
N GLU A 235 -5.61 -0.24 17.69
CA GLU A 235 -5.75 -0.90 18.99
C GLU A 235 -4.64 -0.50 19.96
N THR A 236 -4.98 -0.25 21.21
CA THR A 236 -3.97 -0.10 22.26
C THR A 236 -3.23 -1.43 22.48
N GLY A 237 -1.92 -1.34 22.65
CA GLY A 237 -1.07 -2.50 22.90
C GLY A 237 -1.34 -3.17 24.25
N GLU A 238 -0.96 -4.45 24.37
CA GLU A 238 -1.03 -5.16 25.64
C GLU A 238 -0.05 -4.56 26.65
N ALA A 239 -0.41 -4.64 27.92
CA ALA A 239 0.39 -4.15 29.04
C ALA A 239 0.88 -2.70 28.86
N GLY A 240 0.02 -1.80 28.33
CA GLY A 240 0.38 -0.41 28.07
C GLY A 240 1.39 -0.23 26.92
N GLY A 241 1.53 -1.21 26.06
CA GLY A 241 2.33 -1.11 24.85
C GLY A 241 1.80 -0.06 23.87
N PRO A 242 2.59 0.36 22.89
CA PRO A 242 2.20 1.38 21.90
C PRO A 242 1.00 0.90 21.09
N SER A 243 0.12 1.84 20.73
CA SER A 243 -1.03 1.55 19.87
C SER A 243 -0.59 1.24 18.44
N GLY A 244 -1.42 0.48 17.73
CA GLY A 244 -1.36 0.32 16.29
C GLY A 244 -1.86 1.57 15.55
N ASP A 245 -2.03 1.48 14.24
CA ASP A 245 -2.51 2.57 13.40
C ASP A 245 -3.95 2.30 12.92
N LEU A 246 -4.72 3.37 12.70
CA LEU A 246 -6.02 3.29 12.05
C LEU A 246 -5.84 3.63 10.56
N PHE A 247 -6.26 2.72 9.71
CA PHE A 247 -6.36 2.93 8.27
C PHE A 247 -7.82 3.14 7.89
N VAL A 248 -8.12 4.28 7.29
CA VAL A 248 -9.44 4.62 6.77
C VAL A 248 -9.41 4.49 5.25
N GLU A 249 -10.11 3.49 4.71
CA GLU A 249 -10.28 3.27 3.28
C GLU A 249 -11.55 3.99 2.81
N LEU A 250 -11.39 4.91 1.87
CA LEU A 250 -12.48 5.73 1.35
C LEU A 250 -13.22 5.02 0.22
N SER A 251 -14.54 5.04 0.26
CA SER A 251 -15.41 4.55 -0.82
C SER A 251 -16.28 5.70 -1.30
N VAL A 252 -16.02 6.16 -2.53
CA VAL A 252 -16.76 7.26 -3.15
C VAL A 252 -18.08 6.70 -3.70
N SER A 253 -19.18 7.32 -3.32
CA SER A 253 -20.50 6.98 -3.87
C SER A 253 -20.69 7.62 -5.24
N ASP A 254 -21.36 6.91 -6.14
CA ASP A 254 -21.80 7.48 -7.42
C ASP A 254 -22.73 8.68 -7.17
N HIS A 255 -22.70 9.64 -8.07
CA HIS A 255 -23.57 10.81 -8.04
C HIS A 255 -24.58 10.77 -9.20
N GLU A 256 -25.81 11.22 -8.96
CA GLU A 256 -26.89 11.11 -9.95
C GLU A 256 -26.63 11.92 -11.24
N MET A 257 -25.96 13.06 -11.13
CA MET A 257 -25.78 14.01 -12.23
C MET A 257 -24.34 14.11 -12.73
N PHE A 258 -23.36 13.76 -11.91
CA PHE A 258 -21.96 13.98 -12.22
C PHE A 258 -21.14 12.71 -12.11
N ASP A 259 -20.32 12.47 -13.13
CA ASP A 259 -19.26 11.48 -13.12
C ASP A 259 -17.90 12.17 -12.97
N ARG A 260 -16.91 11.45 -12.45
CA ARG A 260 -15.54 11.95 -12.33
C ARG A 260 -14.67 11.34 -13.43
N ASP A 261 -13.98 12.20 -14.19
CA ASP A 261 -12.96 11.79 -15.18
C ASP A 261 -11.62 12.47 -14.84
N GLY A 262 -10.81 11.79 -14.02
CA GLY A 262 -9.56 12.34 -13.50
C GLY A 262 -9.78 13.52 -12.54
N ASP A 263 -9.35 14.72 -12.93
CA ASP A 263 -9.58 15.96 -12.17
C ASP A 263 -10.85 16.68 -12.63
N ASP A 264 -11.45 16.26 -13.75
CA ASP A 264 -12.66 16.88 -14.29
C ASP A 264 -13.92 16.17 -13.77
N LEU A 265 -15.02 16.92 -13.79
CA LEU A 265 -16.37 16.38 -13.66
C LEU A 265 -17.02 16.34 -15.05
N VAL A 266 -17.87 15.35 -15.26
CA VAL A 266 -18.63 15.17 -16.51
C VAL A 266 -20.09 15.04 -16.17
N THR A 267 -20.93 15.73 -16.91
CA THR A 267 -22.39 15.56 -16.87
C THR A 267 -22.98 15.53 -18.27
N THR A 268 -24.11 14.87 -18.46
CA THR A 268 -24.82 14.86 -19.74
C THR A 268 -26.16 15.54 -19.55
N ILE A 269 -26.46 16.48 -20.44
CA ILE A 269 -27.74 17.22 -20.44
C ILE A 269 -28.50 16.91 -21.72
N ALA A 270 -29.75 16.47 -21.59
CA ALA A 270 -30.65 16.32 -22.71
C ALA A 270 -31.23 17.69 -23.15
N VAL A 271 -31.01 18.05 -24.39
CA VAL A 271 -31.44 19.30 -24.98
C VAL A 271 -32.43 19.00 -26.10
N PRO A 272 -33.64 19.56 -26.09
CA PRO A 272 -34.59 19.40 -27.22
C PRO A 272 -33.99 19.85 -28.55
N MET A 273 -34.27 19.15 -29.63
CA MET A 273 -33.72 19.50 -30.96
C MET A 273 -33.99 20.93 -31.36
N THR A 274 -35.13 21.53 -30.97
CA THR A 274 -35.50 22.90 -31.24
C THR A 274 -34.58 23.88 -30.52
N THR A 275 -34.27 23.58 -29.25
CA THR A 275 -33.31 24.35 -28.43
C THR A 275 -31.90 24.20 -28.98
N ALA A 276 -31.49 23.02 -29.40
CA ALA A 276 -30.19 22.78 -30.00
C ALA A 276 -30.03 23.60 -31.34
N ALA A 277 -31.11 23.74 -32.10
CA ALA A 277 -31.12 24.51 -33.35
C ALA A 277 -31.09 26.03 -33.11
N LEU A 278 -31.86 26.52 -32.13
CA LEU A 278 -32.08 27.95 -31.87
C LEU A 278 -31.05 28.55 -30.91
N GLY A 279 -30.43 27.72 -30.06
CA GLY A 279 -29.63 28.14 -28.92
C GLY A 279 -30.48 28.61 -27.74
N THR A 280 -29.90 28.57 -26.56
CA THR A 280 -30.53 29.09 -25.34
C THR A 280 -29.47 29.20 -24.22
N THR A 281 -29.81 29.89 -23.14
CA THR A 281 -29.08 29.83 -21.90
C THR A 281 -29.94 29.15 -20.86
N ILE A 282 -29.39 28.12 -20.19
CA ILE A 282 -30.09 27.37 -19.15
C ILE A 282 -29.32 27.43 -17.83
N PRO A 283 -30.01 27.45 -16.70
CA PRO A 283 -29.36 27.28 -15.39
C PRO A 283 -28.94 25.82 -15.22
N LEU A 284 -27.72 25.61 -14.71
CA LEU A 284 -27.16 24.33 -14.37
C LEU A 284 -26.76 24.33 -12.91
N ASP A 285 -27.35 23.47 -12.12
CA ASP A 285 -26.96 23.24 -10.75
C ASP A 285 -25.62 22.52 -10.70
N THR A 286 -24.65 23.12 -10.02
CA THR A 286 -23.31 22.55 -9.79
C THR A 286 -23.02 22.47 -8.30
N PHE A 287 -21.91 21.83 -7.94
CA PHE A 287 -21.47 21.80 -6.54
C PHE A 287 -21.13 23.19 -5.98
N ASP A 288 -20.79 24.14 -6.85
CA ASP A 288 -20.48 25.55 -6.50
C ASP A 288 -21.69 26.47 -6.59
N GLY A 289 -22.89 25.94 -6.81
CA GLY A 289 -24.13 26.67 -7.02
C GLY A 289 -24.56 26.67 -8.47
N GLU A 290 -25.61 27.44 -8.76
CA GLU A 290 -26.18 27.57 -10.10
C GLU A 290 -25.22 28.34 -11.02
N GLN A 291 -25.00 27.80 -12.22
CA GLN A 291 -24.19 28.36 -13.29
C GLN A 291 -25.03 28.54 -14.56
N GLU A 292 -24.82 29.60 -15.30
CA GLU A 292 -25.46 29.77 -16.60
C GLU A 292 -24.68 28.99 -17.67
N LEU A 293 -25.38 28.08 -18.36
CA LEU A 293 -24.87 27.32 -19.50
C LEU A 293 -25.39 27.91 -20.80
N ASP A 294 -24.52 28.50 -21.58
CA ASP A 294 -24.85 29.07 -22.88
C ASP A 294 -24.72 28.02 -23.99
N ILE A 295 -25.85 27.64 -24.56
CA ILE A 295 -25.96 26.68 -25.64
C ILE A 295 -26.08 27.45 -26.98
N ARG A 296 -25.03 27.40 -27.81
CA ARG A 296 -24.99 28.09 -29.06
C ARG A 296 -25.97 27.50 -30.07
N PRO A 297 -26.55 28.33 -30.98
CA PRO A 297 -27.38 27.79 -32.05
C PRO A 297 -26.61 26.79 -32.94
N GLY A 298 -27.27 25.66 -33.23
CA GLY A 298 -26.72 24.63 -34.11
C GLY A 298 -25.80 23.65 -33.47
N VAL A 299 -25.81 23.51 -32.12
CA VAL A 299 -25.00 22.51 -31.41
C VAL A 299 -25.36 21.10 -31.87
N GLN A 300 -24.39 20.19 -31.84
CA GLN A 300 -24.54 18.82 -32.29
C GLN A 300 -24.55 17.83 -31.10
N PRO A 301 -25.20 16.68 -31.25
CA PRO A 301 -25.15 15.62 -30.23
C PRO A 301 -23.70 15.24 -29.88
N GLY A 302 -23.38 15.17 -28.60
CA GLY A 302 -22.05 14.85 -28.09
C GLY A 302 -21.07 16.02 -28.12
N GLU A 303 -21.53 17.25 -28.42
CA GLU A 303 -20.72 18.45 -28.24
C GLU A 303 -20.52 18.75 -26.75
N GLU A 304 -19.30 19.18 -26.39
CA GLU A 304 -18.95 19.44 -25.00
C GLU A 304 -18.80 20.94 -24.75
N ILE A 305 -19.42 21.41 -23.67
CA ILE A 305 -19.23 22.76 -23.14
C ILE A 305 -18.40 22.64 -21.87
N THR A 306 -17.31 23.39 -21.75
CA THR A 306 -16.41 23.35 -20.59
C THR A 306 -16.62 24.56 -19.70
N LEU A 307 -17.02 24.30 -18.45
CA LEU A 307 -17.09 25.28 -17.38
C LEU A 307 -15.83 25.16 -16.54
N LYS A 308 -14.97 26.19 -16.59
CA LYS A 308 -13.64 26.15 -16.02
C LYS A 308 -13.64 26.22 -14.49
N GLY A 309 -12.79 25.38 -13.85
CA GLY A 309 -12.54 25.43 -12.42
C GLY A 309 -13.67 24.85 -11.56
N LEU A 310 -14.64 24.15 -12.14
CA LEU A 310 -15.75 23.51 -11.43
C LEU A 310 -15.55 22.00 -11.26
N GLY A 311 -14.38 21.50 -11.54
CA GLY A 311 -13.99 20.11 -11.32
C GLY A 311 -13.46 19.84 -9.90
N VAL A 312 -12.63 18.83 -9.75
CA VAL A 312 -12.01 18.37 -8.51
C VAL A 312 -10.65 19.05 -8.31
N THR A 313 -10.30 19.41 -7.08
CA THR A 313 -8.94 19.85 -6.75
C THR A 313 -8.07 18.64 -6.48
N PRO A 314 -7.07 18.31 -7.30
CA PRO A 314 -6.22 17.15 -7.06
C PRO A 314 -5.32 17.34 -5.84
N LEU A 315 -4.98 16.22 -5.15
CA LEU A 315 -4.19 16.21 -3.90
C LEU A 315 -2.83 16.94 -3.96
N ARG A 316 -2.26 17.11 -5.15
CA ARG A 316 -0.90 17.66 -5.33
C ARG A 316 -0.86 18.97 -6.12
N ARG A 317 -2.00 19.52 -6.48
CA ARG A 317 -2.10 20.75 -7.29
C ARG A 317 -3.15 21.67 -6.69
N GLU A 318 -2.94 22.97 -6.84
CA GLU A 318 -3.89 23.98 -6.34
C GLU A 318 -5.03 24.29 -7.32
N ARG A 319 -4.81 23.98 -8.61
CA ARG A 319 -5.79 24.28 -9.65
C ARG A 319 -6.80 23.15 -9.75
N ARG A 320 -8.07 23.49 -9.62
CA ARG A 320 -9.21 22.61 -9.89
C ARG A 320 -9.28 22.23 -11.36
N GLY A 321 -9.77 21.03 -11.63
CA GLY A 321 -10.22 20.62 -12.95
C GLY A 321 -11.46 21.38 -13.41
N ASP A 322 -11.99 21.02 -14.55
CA ASP A 322 -13.11 21.68 -15.19
C ASP A 322 -14.38 20.78 -15.11
N LEU A 323 -15.55 21.39 -15.31
CA LEU A 323 -16.81 20.64 -15.52
C LEU A 323 -17.08 20.58 -17.03
N ARG A 324 -17.12 19.37 -17.56
CA ARG A 324 -17.46 19.10 -18.96
C ARG A 324 -18.93 18.71 -19.05
N VAL A 325 -19.71 19.50 -19.77
CA VAL A 325 -21.13 19.27 -20.01
C VAL A 325 -21.28 18.72 -21.43
N VAL A 326 -21.68 17.47 -21.54
CA VAL A 326 -21.95 16.79 -22.80
C VAL A 326 -23.40 17.03 -23.18
N LEU A 327 -23.64 17.55 -24.38
CA LEU A 327 -24.99 17.80 -24.86
C LEU A 327 -25.52 16.57 -25.59
N ASP A 328 -26.64 16.01 -25.11
CA ASP A 328 -27.40 15.00 -25.81
C ASP A 328 -28.64 15.66 -26.43
N VAL A 329 -28.80 15.53 -27.76
CA VAL A 329 -29.92 16.17 -28.44
C VAL A 329 -31.09 15.21 -28.53
N ASP A 330 -32.14 15.56 -27.81
CA ASP A 330 -33.39 14.78 -27.79
C ASP A 330 -34.28 15.12 -28.99
N VAL A 331 -34.58 14.07 -29.77
CA VAL A 331 -35.51 14.16 -30.91
C VAL A 331 -36.83 13.53 -30.52
N PRO A 332 -37.98 14.22 -30.62
CA PRO A 332 -39.24 13.70 -30.21
C PRO A 332 -39.58 12.42 -30.99
N THR A 333 -39.98 11.38 -30.26
CA THR A 333 -40.35 10.06 -30.82
C THR A 333 -41.82 9.98 -31.28
N SER A 334 -42.66 10.90 -30.80
CA SER A 334 -44.08 11.02 -31.19
C SER A 334 -44.38 12.47 -31.54
N LEU A 335 -45.13 12.70 -32.60
CA LEU A 335 -45.51 14.01 -33.09
C LEU A 335 -47.04 14.04 -33.31
N SER A 336 -47.69 15.12 -32.93
CA SER A 336 -49.02 15.46 -33.35
C SER A 336 -49.06 15.79 -34.86
N GLU A 337 -50.28 15.83 -35.45
CA GLU A 337 -50.42 16.22 -36.88
C GLU A 337 -49.91 17.64 -37.15
N GLU A 338 -50.12 18.55 -36.21
CA GLU A 338 -49.65 19.94 -36.32
C GLU A 338 -48.13 20.03 -36.26
N GLU A 339 -47.48 19.35 -35.29
CA GLU A 339 -46.01 19.32 -35.17
C GLU A 339 -45.38 18.69 -36.39
N ARG A 340 -45.98 17.61 -36.90
CA ARG A 340 -45.50 16.96 -38.14
C ARG A 340 -45.55 17.93 -39.33
N SER A 341 -46.68 18.62 -39.51
CA SER A 341 -46.86 19.58 -40.59
C SER A 341 -45.81 20.72 -40.52
N LEU A 342 -45.55 21.23 -39.30
CA LEU A 342 -44.50 22.28 -39.12
C LEU A 342 -43.11 21.77 -39.44
N LEU A 343 -42.76 20.55 -39.05
CA LEU A 343 -41.47 19.94 -39.37
C LEU A 343 -41.30 19.63 -40.85
N GLU A 344 -42.36 19.21 -41.56
CA GLU A 344 -42.37 19.02 -43.02
C GLU A 344 -42.17 20.34 -43.77
N GLN A 345 -42.82 21.42 -43.34
CA GLN A 345 -42.61 22.76 -43.90
C GLN A 345 -41.17 23.22 -43.65
N PHE A 346 -40.64 22.99 -42.44
CA PHE A 346 -39.26 23.33 -42.13
C PHE A 346 -38.24 22.56 -43.01
N ALA A 347 -38.47 21.24 -43.17
CA ALA A 347 -37.64 20.40 -44.04
C ALA A 347 -37.65 20.87 -45.52
N ALA A 348 -38.85 21.26 -46.02
CA ALA A 348 -39.00 21.82 -47.38
C ALA A 348 -38.25 23.13 -47.55
N LEU A 349 -38.34 24.03 -46.56
CA LEU A 349 -37.56 25.31 -46.58
C LEU A 349 -36.05 25.09 -46.61
N ARG A 350 -35.56 24.02 -45.99
CA ARG A 350 -34.14 23.68 -45.96
C ARG A 350 -33.69 22.79 -47.12
N GLY A 351 -34.63 22.30 -47.95
CA GLY A 351 -34.31 21.36 -49.03
C GLY A 351 -33.74 20.02 -48.52
N GLU A 352 -34.17 19.57 -47.35
CA GLU A 352 -33.71 18.32 -46.67
C GLU A 352 -34.62 17.13 -46.97
N GLU A 353 -34.94 16.91 -48.27
CA GLU A 353 -35.86 15.82 -48.66
C GLU A 353 -35.28 14.42 -48.55
N THR A 354 -33.97 14.29 -48.42
CA THR A 354 -33.32 12.97 -48.36
C THR A 354 -32.12 12.95 -47.43
N ALA A 355 -31.97 11.81 -46.71
CA ALA A 355 -30.80 11.57 -45.88
C ALA A 355 -29.49 11.58 -46.70
N ARG A 356 -28.54 12.42 -46.32
CA ARG A 356 -27.22 12.50 -46.94
C ARG A 356 -26.21 11.66 -46.10
N ARG A 357 -25.31 10.96 -46.78
CA ARG A 357 -24.22 10.24 -46.16
C ARG A 357 -23.32 11.24 -45.41
N SER A 358 -23.24 11.18 -44.09
CA SER A 358 -22.37 12.05 -43.32
C SER A 358 -20.91 11.77 -43.72
N LYS A 359 -20.16 12.80 -44.07
CA LYS A 359 -18.69 12.70 -44.18
C LYS A 359 -18.19 12.58 -42.76
N GLY A 360 -17.81 11.34 -42.37
CA GLY A 360 -17.50 10.90 -41.00
C GLY A 360 -16.69 11.91 -40.19
N GLN A 361 -17.38 12.69 -39.38
CA GLN A 361 -16.78 13.12 -38.12
C GLN A 361 -16.79 11.90 -37.19
N ARG A 362 -15.62 11.45 -36.79
CA ARG A 362 -15.51 10.45 -35.74
C ARG A 362 -16.11 11.07 -34.47
N GLY A 363 -17.35 10.74 -34.17
CA GLY A 363 -18.03 11.24 -32.98
C GLY A 363 -17.24 10.87 -31.70
N PRO A 364 -17.44 11.59 -30.62
CA PRO A 364 -16.73 11.37 -29.35
C PRO A 364 -16.86 9.94 -28.82
N PHE A 365 -17.93 9.24 -29.16
CA PHE A 365 -18.13 7.81 -28.85
C PHE A 365 -17.14 6.86 -29.53
N ALA A 366 -16.47 7.25 -30.61
CA ALA A 366 -15.44 6.41 -31.22
C ALA A 366 -14.20 6.33 -30.35
N LYS A 367 -13.85 7.42 -29.65
CA LYS A 367 -12.74 7.47 -28.69
C LYS A 367 -13.05 6.70 -27.39
N LEU A 368 -14.32 6.71 -26.96
CA LEU A 368 -14.74 5.95 -25.77
C LEU A 368 -14.74 4.44 -26.03
N ARG A 369 -15.17 4.00 -27.23
CA ARG A 369 -15.08 2.58 -27.62
C ARG A 369 -13.65 2.08 -27.78
N GLU A 370 -12.74 2.91 -28.21
CA GLU A 370 -11.32 2.58 -28.35
C GLU A 370 -10.68 2.37 -26.97
N ARG A 371 -10.99 3.25 -25.98
CA ARG A 371 -10.53 3.09 -24.58
C ARG A 371 -11.12 1.87 -23.85
N LEU A 372 -12.36 1.48 -24.17
CA LEU A 372 -12.99 0.28 -23.58
C LEU A 372 -12.52 -1.03 -24.23
N ARG A 373 -11.76 -0.97 -25.30
CA ARG A 373 -11.22 -2.14 -26.00
C ARG A 373 -9.79 -2.47 -25.58
N ASP A 374 -9.13 -1.53 -24.92
CA ASP A 374 -7.75 -1.64 -24.42
C ASP A 374 -7.72 -1.91 -22.88
N LEU A 375 -8.89 -2.20 -22.26
CA LEU A 375 -9.08 -2.72 -20.90
C LEU A 375 -9.53 -4.19 -20.95
#